data_1e685a93ad19b908d79225efec5e5a49
#
_entry.id   1e685a93ad19b908d79225efec5e5a49
#
_cell.length_a   1.000
_cell.length_b   1.000
_cell.length_c   1.000
_cell.angle_alpha   90.00
_cell.angle_beta   90.00
_cell.angle_gamma   90.00
#
_symmetry.space_group_name_H-M   'P 1'
#
loop_
_entity.id
_entity.type
_entity.pdbx_description
1 polymer ?
#
loop_
_entity_poly.entity_id
_entity_poly.type
_entity_poly.pdbx_seq_one_letter_code
_entity_poly.pdbx_strand_id
1 'polypeptide(L)'
;MFRLYTKTGDDGTTGLFGGPRVSKDDARVQAYGAADETNATLGMAVAVCADGDARLAEVLLDLQSRLFDLGADLATPPGTAHESKVHRLTSEDVQQAESWIDEIDGDNAELKQFILPGGCDLAARLHLARNAARRCERAMVTLHQSEAVNEHAMHWINRLSDLLFAMARAANRLHGIDDIPWTPRD
;
A
#
# COMPACT_ATOMS: atom_id res chain seq x y z
N MET A 1 -26.68 4.54 15.52
CA MET A 1 -25.91 3.30 15.61
C MET A 1 -25.60 2.86 14.19
N PHE A 2 -24.34 2.77 13.79
CA PHE A 2 -23.97 2.27 12.47
C PHE A 2 -24.30 0.77 12.39
N ARG A 3 -25.04 0.36 11.37
CA ARG A 3 -25.27 -1.06 11.07
C ARG A 3 -24.11 -1.55 10.20
N LEU A 4 -23.52 -2.70 10.54
CA LEU A 4 -22.43 -3.29 9.77
C LEU A 4 -22.89 -3.83 8.40
N TYR A 5 -24.17 -4.14 8.26
CA TYR A 5 -24.75 -4.60 6.98
C TYR A 5 -26.03 -3.85 6.67
N THR A 6 -26.25 -3.56 5.39
CA THR A 6 -27.44 -2.87 4.87
C THR A 6 -28.23 -3.75 3.89
N LYS A 7 -27.66 -4.87 3.46
CA LYS A 7 -28.20 -5.81 2.44
C LYS A 7 -28.34 -5.19 1.04
N THR A 8 -27.96 -3.93 0.85
CA THR A 8 -28.11 -3.23 -0.44
C THR A 8 -27.10 -3.66 -1.50
N GLY A 9 -26.13 -4.49 -1.14
CA GLY A 9 -25.09 -5.02 -2.03
C GLY A 9 -25.20 -6.51 -2.31
N ASP A 10 -26.30 -7.16 -1.88
CA ASP A 10 -26.49 -8.62 -2.04
C ASP A 10 -26.77 -9.00 -3.50
N ASP A 11 -27.13 -8.02 -4.34
CA ASP A 11 -27.31 -8.14 -5.79
C ASP A 11 -25.99 -8.07 -6.60
N GLY A 12 -24.83 -8.01 -5.94
CA GLY A 12 -23.51 -7.90 -6.59
C GLY A 12 -23.13 -6.47 -6.99
N THR A 13 -23.89 -5.45 -6.55
CA THR A 13 -23.55 -4.05 -6.80
C THR A 13 -23.05 -3.35 -5.53
N THR A 14 -22.35 -2.21 -5.69
CA THR A 14 -21.90 -1.34 -4.60
C THR A 14 -22.03 0.13 -4.99
N GLY A 15 -22.15 1.03 -4.01
CA GLY A 15 -22.16 2.48 -4.24
C GLY A 15 -20.75 3.04 -4.17
N LEU A 16 -20.38 3.88 -5.14
CA LEU A 16 -19.17 4.71 -5.04
C LEU A 16 -19.44 5.90 -4.11
N PHE A 17 -18.38 6.46 -3.52
CA PHE A 17 -18.53 7.58 -2.61
C PHE A 17 -18.93 8.85 -3.39
N GLY A 18 -20.16 9.29 -3.20
CA GLY A 18 -20.76 10.39 -3.97
C GLY A 18 -21.05 10.10 -5.43
N GLY A 19 -20.84 8.86 -5.88
CA GLY A 19 -21.02 8.42 -7.26
C GLY A 19 -22.20 7.44 -7.46
N PRO A 20 -22.31 6.87 -8.65
CA PRO A 20 -23.35 5.88 -8.97
C PRO A 20 -23.08 4.55 -8.25
N ARG A 21 -24.06 3.65 -8.32
CA ARG A 21 -23.85 2.23 -8.04
C ARG A 21 -23.20 1.55 -9.25
N VAL A 22 -22.21 0.70 -8.97
CA VAL A 22 -21.47 -0.08 -9.97
C VAL A 22 -21.43 -1.55 -9.57
N SER A 23 -21.05 -2.42 -10.47
CA SER A 23 -20.80 -3.82 -10.16
C SER A 23 -19.61 -3.97 -9.20
N LYS A 24 -19.63 -4.99 -8.34
CA LYS A 24 -18.51 -5.27 -7.42
C LYS A 24 -17.23 -5.72 -8.14
N ASP A 25 -17.31 -6.12 -9.41
CA ASP A 25 -16.18 -6.46 -10.27
C ASP A 25 -15.68 -5.28 -11.12
N ASP A 26 -16.25 -4.08 -10.95
CA ASP A 26 -15.79 -2.85 -11.58
C ASP A 26 -14.30 -2.56 -11.28
N ALA A 27 -13.56 -2.03 -12.26
CA ALA A 27 -12.13 -1.74 -12.12
C ALA A 27 -11.83 -0.80 -10.95
N ARG A 28 -12.71 0.15 -10.65
CA ARG A 28 -12.59 1.07 -9.53
C ARG A 28 -12.75 0.35 -8.19
N VAL A 29 -13.71 -0.59 -8.11
CA VAL A 29 -13.91 -1.43 -6.93
C VAL A 29 -12.70 -2.33 -6.68
N GLN A 30 -12.14 -2.91 -7.75
CA GLN A 30 -10.91 -3.70 -7.66
C GLN A 30 -9.73 -2.88 -7.16
N ALA A 31 -9.57 -1.64 -7.64
CA ALA A 31 -8.48 -0.77 -7.25
C ALA A 31 -8.53 -0.41 -5.75
N TYR A 32 -9.66 0.12 -5.25
CA TYR A 32 -9.74 0.45 -3.83
C TYR A 32 -9.79 -0.80 -2.92
N GLY A 33 -10.31 -1.93 -3.41
CA GLY A 33 -10.26 -3.20 -2.69
C GLY A 33 -8.81 -3.70 -2.55
N ALA A 34 -7.97 -3.52 -3.56
CA ALA A 34 -6.55 -3.85 -3.48
C ALA A 34 -5.78 -2.91 -2.52
N ALA A 35 -6.19 -1.62 -2.42
CA ALA A 35 -5.63 -0.71 -1.43
C ALA A 35 -5.99 -1.15 0.00
N ASP A 36 -7.24 -1.56 0.24
CA ASP A 36 -7.69 -2.08 1.54
C ASP A 36 -6.95 -3.38 1.92
N GLU A 37 -6.75 -4.30 0.97
CA GLU A 37 -5.96 -5.51 1.19
C GLU A 37 -4.49 -5.19 1.52
N THR A 38 -3.89 -4.21 0.83
CA THR A 38 -2.55 -3.72 1.14
C THR A 38 -2.49 -3.19 2.57
N ASN A 39 -3.48 -2.40 2.99
CA ASN A 39 -3.59 -1.87 4.34
C ASN A 39 -3.68 -2.98 5.39
N ALA A 40 -4.48 -4.01 5.15
CA ALA A 40 -4.57 -5.16 6.05
C ALA A 40 -3.23 -5.90 6.20
N THR A 41 -2.45 -6.03 5.10
CA THR A 41 -1.12 -6.65 5.17
C THR A 41 -0.11 -5.79 5.94
N LEU A 42 -0.20 -4.44 5.89
CA LEU A 42 0.59 -3.58 6.77
C LEU A 42 0.22 -3.78 8.24
N GLY A 43 -1.06 -3.92 8.55
CA GLY A 43 -1.51 -4.25 9.92
C GLY A 43 -0.91 -5.55 10.44
N MET A 44 -0.75 -6.57 9.58
CA MET A 44 -0.05 -7.80 9.94
C MET A 44 1.45 -7.56 10.24
N ALA A 45 2.10 -6.63 9.56
CA ALA A 45 3.48 -6.25 9.83
C ALA A 45 3.60 -5.49 11.17
N VAL A 46 2.73 -4.50 11.39
CA VAL A 46 2.67 -3.73 12.66
C VAL A 46 2.49 -4.66 13.87
N ALA A 47 1.64 -5.67 13.75
CA ALA A 47 1.31 -6.60 14.84
C ALA A 47 2.50 -7.43 15.35
N VAL A 48 3.61 -7.49 14.61
CA VAL A 48 4.82 -8.24 14.99
C VAL A 48 6.04 -7.33 15.24
N CYS A 49 5.88 -6.02 15.17
CA CYS A 49 6.93 -5.08 15.54
C CYS A 49 7.29 -5.24 17.03
N ALA A 50 8.58 -5.36 17.31
CA ALA A 50 9.14 -5.36 18.66
C ALA A 50 9.64 -3.95 19.05
N ASP A 51 10.12 -3.78 20.28
CA ASP A 51 10.64 -2.49 20.76
C ASP A 51 11.77 -1.93 19.87
N GLY A 52 12.59 -2.80 19.27
CA GLY A 52 13.65 -2.42 18.33
C GLY A 52 13.16 -1.91 16.98
N ASP A 53 11.89 -2.12 16.64
CA ASP A 53 11.27 -1.77 15.36
C ASP A 53 10.45 -0.47 15.44
N ALA A 54 10.56 0.30 16.52
CA ALA A 54 9.69 1.45 16.80
C ALA A 54 9.58 2.44 15.63
N ARG A 55 10.70 2.74 14.96
CA ARG A 55 10.69 3.64 13.78
C ARG A 55 9.93 3.03 12.60
N LEU A 56 10.12 1.74 12.32
CA LEU A 56 9.38 1.04 11.28
C LEU A 56 7.88 0.99 11.60
N ALA A 57 7.51 0.75 12.86
CA ALA A 57 6.12 0.74 13.31
C ALA A 57 5.44 2.11 13.12
N GLU A 58 6.13 3.21 13.47
CA GLU A 58 5.65 4.57 13.25
C GLU A 58 5.34 4.83 11.76
N VAL A 59 6.28 4.52 10.87
CA VAL A 59 6.09 4.68 9.42
C VAL A 59 4.95 3.81 8.92
N LEU A 60 4.86 2.56 9.36
CA LEU A 60 3.79 1.63 8.95
C LEU A 60 2.39 2.14 9.34
N LEU A 61 2.23 2.74 10.53
CA LEU A 61 0.95 3.32 10.96
C LEU A 61 0.56 4.55 10.13
N ASP A 62 1.53 5.41 9.76
CA ASP A 62 1.27 6.52 8.84
C ASP A 62 0.87 6.00 7.45
N LEU A 63 1.57 4.99 6.92
CA LEU A 63 1.24 4.37 5.64
C LEU A 63 -0.18 3.75 5.65
N GLN A 64 -0.61 3.15 6.76
CA GLN A 64 -1.98 2.65 6.89
C GLN A 64 -3.02 3.78 6.79
N SER A 65 -2.75 4.94 7.41
CA SER A 65 -3.62 6.12 7.30
C SER A 65 -3.70 6.60 5.84
N ARG A 66 -2.55 6.74 5.16
CA ARG A 66 -2.50 7.16 3.74
C ARG A 66 -3.16 6.15 2.79
N LEU A 67 -3.15 4.86 3.12
CA LEU A 67 -3.89 3.85 2.34
C LEU A 67 -5.40 4.00 2.49
N PHE A 68 -5.91 4.50 3.61
CA PHE A 68 -7.32 4.91 3.72
C PHE A 68 -7.62 6.13 2.84
N ASP A 69 -6.73 7.13 2.82
CA ASP A 69 -6.86 8.28 1.93
C ASP A 69 -6.83 7.86 0.46
N LEU A 70 -5.91 6.95 0.08
CA LEU A 70 -5.86 6.35 -1.25
C LEU A 70 -7.16 5.62 -1.60
N GLY A 71 -7.67 4.80 -0.68
CA GLY A 71 -8.94 4.09 -0.87
C GLY A 71 -10.11 5.04 -1.09
N ALA A 72 -10.17 6.13 -0.31
CA ALA A 72 -11.18 7.18 -0.46
C ALA A 72 -11.03 7.95 -1.78
N ASP A 73 -9.81 8.28 -2.19
CA ASP A 73 -9.50 8.90 -3.49
C ASP A 73 -10.00 8.02 -4.65
N LEU A 74 -9.65 6.74 -4.64
CA LEU A 74 -10.05 5.77 -5.65
C LEU A 74 -11.57 5.54 -5.67
N ALA A 75 -12.24 5.52 -4.51
CA ALA A 75 -13.69 5.32 -4.41
C ALA A 75 -14.51 6.54 -4.84
N THR A 76 -13.87 7.69 -5.08
CA THR A 76 -14.53 8.98 -5.41
C THR A 76 -14.19 9.40 -6.82
N PRO A 77 -15.05 9.14 -7.83
CA PRO A 77 -14.83 9.61 -9.18
C PRO A 77 -14.70 11.13 -9.24
N PRO A 78 -13.87 11.70 -10.14
CA PRO A 78 -13.77 13.14 -10.34
C PRO A 78 -15.13 13.77 -10.70
N GLY A 79 -15.38 15.00 -10.23
CA GLY A 79 -16.60 15.76 -10.52
C GLY A 79 -17.83 15.33 -9.71
N THR A 80 -17.68 14.43 -8.71
CA THR A 80 -18.79 14.04 -7.85
C THR A 80 -19.04 15.05 -6.72
N ALA A 81 -20.27 15.06 -6.17
CA ALA A 81 -20.68 15.99 -5.11
C ALA A 81 -19.88 15.84 -3.79
N HIS A 82 -19.17 14.74 -3.60
CA HIS A 82 -18.38 14.47 -2.39
C HIS A 82 -16.87 14.62 -2.60
N GLU A 83 -16.42 15.03 -3.76
CA GLU A 83 -15.00 15.18 -4.09
C GLU A 83 -14.26 16.10 -3.11
N SER A 84 -14.88 17.22 -2.69
CA SER A 84 -14.30 18.14 -1.72
C SER A 84 -14.20 17.63 -0.29
N LYS A 85 -14.76 16.43 0.00
CA LYS A 85 -14.73 15.81 1.33
C LYS A 85 -13.64 14.75 1.45
N VAL A 86 -12.94 14.45 0.35
CA VAL A 86 -11.91 13.42 0.29
C VAL A 86 -10.55 14.09 0.26
N HIS A 87 -9.66 13.66 1.13
CA HIS A 87 -8.25 14.00 1.01
C HIS A 87 -7.66 13.21 -0.16
N ARG A 88 -7.14 13.93 -1.16
CA ARG A 88 -6.44 13.31 -2.28
C ARG A 88 -4.94 13.37 -2.02
N LEU A 89 -4.25 12.29 -2.35
CA LEU A 89 -2.80 12.27 -2.26
C LEU A 89 -2.17 13.35 -3.14
N THR A 90 -1.09 13.94 -2.66
CA THR A 90 -0.41 15.10 -3.25
C THR A 90 1.05 14.78 -3.56
N SER A 91 1.76 15.74 -4.16
CA SER A 91 3.21 15.66 -4.36
C SER A 91 3.99 15.55 -3.04
N GLU A 92 3.48 16.18 -1.96
CA GLU A 92 4.09 16.12 -0.64
C GLU A 92 4.05 14.70 -0.06
N ASP A 93 2.97 13.95 -0.32
CA ASP A 93 2.87 12.54 0.09
C ASP A 93 3.89 11.66 -0.62
N VAL A 94 4.13 11.92 -1.92
CA VAL A 94 5.16 11.23 -2.70
C VAL A 94 6.55 11.54 -2.15
N GLN A 95 6.86 12.83 -1.93
CA GLN A 95 8.15 13.28 -1.36
C GLN A 95 8.40 12.70 0.04
N GLN A 96 7.35 12.59 0.85
CA GLN A 96 7.46 11.96 2.18
C GLN A 96 7.83 10.48 2.07
N ALA A 97 7.22 9.75 1.14
CA ALA A 97 7.57 8.34 0.90
C ALA A 97 9.03 8.20 0.41
N GLU A 98 9.48 9.08 -0.48
CA GLU A 98 10.86 9.14 -0.96
C GLU A 98 11.85 9.45 0.18
N SER A 99 11.51 10.40 1.06
CA SER A 99 12.31 10.73 2.25
C SER A 99 12.46 9.55 3.20
N TRP A 100 11.39 8.77 3.41
CA TRP A 100 11.48 7.55 4.24
C TRP A 100 12.32 6.45 3.57
N ILE A 101 12.26 6.31 2.24
CA ILE A 101 13.13 5.38 1.51
C ILE A 101 14.59 5.75 1.75
N ASP A 102 14.96 7.02 1.54
CA ASP A 102 16.33 7.51 1.70
C ASP A 102 16.83 7.33 3.15
N GLU A 103 15.98 7.64 4.15
CA GLU A 103 16.28 7.46 5.58
C GLU A 103 16.55 5.98 5.91
N ILE A 104 15.62 5.10 5.51
CA ILE A 104 15.63 3.69 5.94
C ILE A 104 16.65 2.87 5.16
N ASP A 105 16.79 3.11 3.84
CA ASP A 105 17.73 2.38 3.00
C ASP A 105 19.18 2.88 3.17
N GLY A 106 19.36 4.11 3.65
CA GLY A 106 20.69 4.69 3.90
C GLY A 106 21.53 3.89 4.91
N ASP A 107 20.88 3.18 5.83
CA ASP A 107 21.54 2.30 6.80
C ASP A 107 21.64 0.83 6.32
N ASN A 108 20.99 0.48 5.22
CA ASN A 108 21.06 -0.88 4.67
C ASN A 108 22.38 -1.06 3.89
N ALA A 109 22.91 -2.27 3.88
CA ALA A 109 24.08 -2.60 3.06
C ALA A 109 23.77 -2.41 1.56
N GLU A 110 24.79 -2.07 0.76
CA GLU A 110 24.65 -1.93 -0.68
C GLU A 110 24.06 -3.21 -1.32
N LEU A 111 23.01 -3.06 -2.12
CA LEU A 111 22.35 -4.17 -2.82
C LEU A 111 23.13 -4.47 -4.11
N LYS A 112 23.85 -5.60 -4.17
CA LYS A 112 24.67 -6.02 -5.32
C LYS A 112 23.99 -7.03 -6.25
N GLN A 113 22.93 -7.66 -5.78
CA GLN A 113 22.17 -8.68 -6.52
C GLN A 113 20.76 -8.83 -5.93
N PHE A 114 19.89 -9.55 -6.61
CA PHE A 114 18.58 -9.88 -6.05
C PHE A 114 18.71 -10.71 -4.78
N ILE A 115 17.75 -10.50 -3.87
CA ILE A 115 17.63 -11.27 -2.62
C ILE A 115 16.32 -12.06 -2.61
N LEU A 116 16.32 -13.18 -1.90
CA LEU A 116 15.09 -13.92 -1.66
C LEU A 116 14.23 -13.19 -0.62
N PRO A 117 12.91 -13.02 -0.87
CA PRO A 117 12.01 -12.41 0.11
C PRO A 117 11.86 -13.31 1.33
N GLY A 118 12.25 -12.79 2.51
CA GLY A 118 12.24 -13.57 3.75
C GLY A 118 13.08 -12.93 4.84
N GLY A 119 13.49 -13.71 5.83
CA GLY A 119 14.25 -13.27 6.98
C GLY A 119 13.46 -13.37 8.28
N CYS A 120 13.47 -12.32 9.13
CA CYS A 120 12.65 -12.27 10.34
C CYS A 120 11.14 -12.20 9.98
N ASP A 121 10.26 -12.44 10.96
CA ASP A 121 8.79 -12.42 10.75
C ASP A 121 8.32 -11.07 10.20
N LEU A 122 8.84 -9.96 10.73
CA LEU A 122 8.54 -8.62 10.23
C LEU A 122 8.96 -8.45 8.77
N ALA A 123 10.19 -8.84 8.41
CA ALA A 123 10.69 -8.73 7.03
C ALA A 123 9.84 -9.57 6.05
N ALA A 124 9.48 -10.80 6.41
CA ALA A 124 8.63 -11.66 5.59
C ALA A 124 7.25 -11.04 5.34
N ARG A 125 6.63 -10.42 6.36
CA ARG A 125 5.35 -9.70 6.23
C ARG A 125 5.47 -8.44 5.38
N LEU A 126 6.56 -7.69 5.50
CA LEU A 126 6.83 -6.52 4.67
C LEU A 126 7.01 -6.89 3.20
N HIS A 127 7.65 -8.03 2.89
CA HIS A 127 7.72 -8.54 1.52
C HIS A 127 6.34 -8.96 0.99
N LEU A 128 5.46 -9.53 1.84
CA LEU A 128 4.07 -9.81 1.47
C LEU A 128 3.30 -8.52 1.17
N ALA A 129 3.42 -7.52 2.06
CA ALA A 129 2.79 -6.20 1.88
C ALA A 129 3.28 -5.50 0.60
N ARG A 130 4.58 -5.58 0.29
CA ARG A 130 5.15 -5.11 -0.97
C ARG A 130 4.47 -5.74 -2.19
N ASN A 131 4.20 -7.03 -2.16
CA ASN A 131 3.51 -7.71 -3.25
C ASN A 131 2.03 -7.29 -3.35
N ALA A 132 1.36 -7.02 -2.23
CA ALA A 132 0.02 -6.47 -2.20
C ALA A 132 -0.01 -5.04 -2.79
N ALA A 133 0.94 -4.16 -2.42
CA ALA A 133 1.08 -2.81 -2.98
C ALA A 133 1.28 -2.86 -4.50
N ARG A 134 2.14 -3.75 -5.01
CA ARG A 134 2.33 -3.95 -6.46
C ARG A 134 1.09 -4.48 -7.17
N ARG A 135 0.27 -5.28 -6.49
CA ARG A 135 -1.05 -5.70 -7.04
C ARG A 135 -2.01 -4.52 -7.08
N CYS A 136 -2.05 -3.68 -6.02
CA CYS A 136 -2.85 -2.45 -5.99
C CYS A 136 -2.43 -1.52 -7.13
N GLU A 137 -1.16 -1.27 -7.34
CA GLU A 137 -0.63 -0.49 -8.45
C GLU A 137 -1.14 -1.00 -9.81
N ARG A 138 -1.06 -2.31 -10.07
CA ARG A 138 -1.58 -2.89 -11.33
C ARG A 138 -3.08 -2.71 -11.49
N ALA A 139 -3.87 -2.81 -10.42
CA ALA A 139 -5.30 -2.56 -10.46
C ALA A 139 -5.59 -1.07 -10.77
N MET A 140 -4.83 -0.15 -10.19
CA MET A 140 -4.92 1.28 -10.49
C MET A 140 -4.53 1.59 -11.93
N VAL A 141 -3.49 0.94 -12.49
CA VAL A 141 -3.13 1.05 -13.91
C VAL A 141 -4.28 0.56 -14.81
N THR A 142 -4.94 -0.53 -14.46
CA THR A 142 -6.12 -1.02 -15.19
C THR A 142 -7.25 0.00 -15.17
N LEU A 143 -7.56 0.58 -14.02
CA LEU A 143 -8.56 1.63 -13.88
C LEU A 143 -8.19 2.86 -14.72
N HIS A 144 -6.93 3.26 -14.71
CA HIS A 144 -6.44 4.43 -15.44
C HIS A 144 -6.59 4.32 -16.97
N GLN A 145 -6.73 3.11 -17.52
CA GLN A 145 -6.98 2.91 -18.96
C GLN A 145 -8.37 3.39 -19.40
N SER A 146 -9.33 3.45 -18.50
CA SER A 146 -10.73 3.82 -18.79
C SER A 146 -11.22 5.06 -18.05
N GLU A 147 -10.61 5.40 -16.92
CA GLU A 147 -11.03 6.50 -16.07
C GLU A 147 -9.83 7.30 -15.55
N ALA A 148 -10.05 8.57 -15.22
CA ALA A 148 -9.02 9.39 -14.59
C ALA A 148 -8.70 8.88 -13.17
N VAL A 149 -7.42 8.73 -12.89
CA VAL A 149 -6.85 8.42 -11.56
C VAL A 149 -5.89 9.53 -11.20
N ASN A 150 -5.84 9.90 -9.93
CA ASN A 150 -4.91 10.89 -9.41
C ASN A 150 -3.45 10.46 -9.69
N GLU A 151 -2.70 11.30 -10.40
CA GLU A 151 -1.31 11.03 -10.78
C GLU A 151 -0.40 10.85 -9.57
N HIS A 152 -0.59 11.67 -8.52
CA HIS A 152 0.19 11.54 -7.29
C HIS A 152 -0.10 10.23 -6.56
N ALA A 153 -1.34 9.73 -6.61
CA ALA A 153 -1.70 8.43 -6.07
C ALA A 153 -0.98 7.28 -6.82
N MET A 154 -0.85 7.39 -8.16
CA MET A 154 -0.08 6.43 -8.97
C MET A 154 1.40 6.46 -8.61
N HIS A 155 1.99 7.63 -8.44
CA HIS A 155 3.38 7.78 -8.04
C HIS A 155 3.61 7.23 -6.62
N TRP A 156 2.70 7.56 -5.69
CA TRP A 156 2.80 7.14 -4.29
C TRP A 156 2.73 5.62 -4.12
N ILE A 157 1.80 4.93 -4.79
CA ILE A 157 1.69 3.47 -4.68
C ILE A 157 2.93 2.75 -5.25
N ASN A 158 3.56 3.32 -6.26
CA ASN A 158 4.83 2.83 -6.79
C ASN A 158 5.95 2.99 -5.75
N ARG A 159 6.11 4.18 -5.13
CA ARG A 159 7.07 4.44 -4.04
C ARG A 159 6.81 3.56 -2.81
N LEU A 160 5.54 3.27 -2.49
CA LEU A 160 5.19 2.38 -1.38
C LEU A 160 5.85 1.00 -1.53
N SER A 161 5.88 0.46 -2.74
CA SER A 161 6.52 -0.85 -2.97
C SER A 161 8.02 -0.82 -2.72
N ASP A 162 8.70 0.27 -3.06
CA ASP A 162 10.14 0.46 -2.84
C ASP A 162 10.44 0.66 -1.34
N LEU A 163 9.62 1.48 -0.67
CA LEU A 163 9.70 1.70 0.77
C LEU A 163 9.55 0.40 1.56
N LEU A 164 8.56 -0.43 1.22
CA LEU A 164 8.34 -1.72 1.89
C LEU A 164 9.50 -2.70 1.66
N PHE A 165 10.18 -2.61 0.53
CA PHE A 165 11.40 -3.38 0.29
C PHE A 165 12.57 -2.90 1.18
N ALA A 166 12.79 -1.59 1.24
CA ALA A 166 13.81 -0.99 2.12
C ALA A 166 13.55 -1.35 3.60
N MET A 167 12.29 -1.24 4.03
CA MET A 167 11.86 -1.60 5.40
C MET A 167 12.05 -3.09 5.71
N ALA A 168 11.82 -3.98 4.74
CA ALA A 168 12.04 -5.43 4.94
C ALA A 168 13.52 -5.74 5.20
N ARG A 169 14.42 -5.10 4.46
CA ARG A 169 15.87 -5.21 4.67
C ARG A 169 16.31 -4.58 6.00
N ALA A 170 15.75 -3.43 6.33
CA ALA A 170 16.00 -2.78 7.62
C ALA A 170 15.55 -3.66 8.79
N ALA A 171 14.39 -4.31 8.68
CA ALA A 171 13.91 -5.26 9.69
C ALA A 171 14.89 -6.44 9.87
N ASN A 172 15.38 -7.03 8.77
CA ASN A 172 16.40 -8.07 8.85
C ASN A 172 17.67 -7.57 9.57
N ARG A 173 18.19 -6.40 9.19
CA ARG A 173 19.36 -5.77 9.81
C ARG A 173 19.15 -5.55 11.32
N LEU A 174 18.01 -4.98 11.71
CA LEU A 174 17.69 -4.72 13.14
C LEU A 174 17.60 -6.00 13.96
N HIS A 175 17.18 -7.12 13.35
CA HIS A 175 17.10 -8.43 13.99
C HIS A 175 18.38 -9.28 13.81
N GLY A 176 19.46 -8.72 13.23
CA GLY A 176 20.74 -9.43 13.04
C GLY A 176 20.66 -10.58 12.04
N ILE A 177 19.74 -10.50 11.08
CA ILE A 177 19.54 -11.51 10.02
C ILE A 177 20.04 -10.92 8.69
N ASP A 178 20.89 -11.68 8.00
CA ASP A 178 21.39 -11.28 6.68
C ASP A 178 20.34 -11.54 5.59
N ASP A 179 20.28 -10.66 4.58
CA ASP A 179 19.54 -10.90 3.35
C ASP A 179 20.14 -12.11 2.61
N ILE A 180 19.30 -13.02 2.12
CA ILE A 180 19.74 -14.20 1.37
C ILE A 180 19.86 -13.84 -0.12
N PRO A 181 21.08 -13.84 -0.70
CA PRO A 181 21.27 -13.56 -2.10
C PRO A 181 20.62 -14.63 -2.99
N TRP A 182 19.97 -14.20 -4.07
CA TRP A 182 19.47 -15.13 -5.08
C TRP A 182 20.59 -15.46 -6.07
N THR A 183 20.80 -16.76 -6.29
CA THR A 183 21.74 -17.27 -7.32
C THR A 183 20.93 -18.00 -8.39
N PRO A 184 21.12 -17.69 -9.70
CA PRO A 184 20.52 -18.44 -10.78
C PRO A 184 20.87 -19.92 -10.68
N ARG A 185 19.94 -20.80 -11.07
CA ARG A 185 20.23 -22.21 -11.27
C ARG A 185 20.86 -22.38 -12.66
N ASP A 186 21.85 -23.22 -12.74
CA ASP A 186 22.46 -23.68 -14.01
C ASP A 186 21.45 -24.48 -14.85
#